data_f7b9d1d17d8572d2d358d487aad1ce44
#
_entry.id   f7b9d1d17d8572d2d358d487aad1ce44
#
_cell.length_a   1.000
_cell.length_b   1.000
_cell.length_c   1.000
_cell.angle_alpha   90.00
_cell.angle_beta   90.00
_cell.angle_gamma   90.00
#
_symmetry.space_group_name_H-M   'P 1'
#
loop_
_entity.id
_entity.type
_entity.pdbx_description
1 polymer ?
#
loop_
_entity_poly.entity_id
_entity_poly.type
_entity_poly.pdbx_seq_one_letter_code
_entity_poly.pdbx_strand_id
1 'polypeptide(L)'
;VYDVYGIVNLDYLDLYRWFIPTRQESYKLDFIGQLELGQGKDEMPYETFRDWYTKDFQSFVDYNIQDVEIVDGLEDKLGLIDLSLTVAYESKVNYGDIFSQVRVWDTLIANHLLKKNICVPPREDHIKETKYEGAYVKEPQLGQHKWVVSFDINSLYPVSYTHLRAHET
;
A
#
# COMPACT_ATOMS: atom_id res chain seq x y z
N VAL A 1 -12.59 15.33 -0.92
CA VAL A 1 -11.40 15.52 -0.06
C VAL A 1 -10.82 16.86 -0.43
N TYR A 2 -10.54 17.72 0.55
CA TYR A 2 -9.89 19.01 0.32
C TYR A 2 -8.40 18.84 0.64
N ASP A 3 -7.54 19.16 -0.33
CA ASP A 3 -6.11 19.20 -0.11
C ASP A 3 -5.73 20.52 0.59
N VAL A 4 -5.09 20.40 1.74
CA VAL A 4 -4.59 21.57 2.48
C VAL A 4 -3.14 21.80 2.10
N TYR A 5 -2.86 22.98 1.54
CA TYR A 5 -1.49 23.34 1.16
C TYR A 5 -0.55 23.36 2.37
N GLY A 6 0.59 22.68 2.23
CA GLY A 6 1.63 22.63 3.27
C GLY A 6 1.40 21.57 4.35
N ILE A 7 0.32 20.82 4.28
CA ILE A 7 0.03 19.69 5.18
C ILE A 7 -0.10 18.43 4.32
N VAL A 8 0.67 17.42 4.66
CA VAL A 8 0.55 16.08 4.04
C VAL A 8 -0.43 15.27 4.87
N ASN A 9 -1.47 14.78 4.22
CA ASN A 9 -2.45 13.89 4.82
C ASN A 9 -2.07 12.45 4.47
N LEU A 10 -1.75 11.65 5.49
CA LEU A 10 -1.48 10.22 5.36
C LEU A 10 -2.63 9.44 5.99
N ASP A 11 -3.27 8.60 5.21
CA ASP A 11 -4.28 7.68 5.72
C ASP A 11 -3.59 6.50 6.42
N TYR A 12 -3.93 6.26 7.71
CA TYR A 12 -3.32 5.18 8.47
C TYR A 12 -3.64 3.79 7.90
N LEU A 13 -4.80 3.64 7.26
CA LEU A 13 -5.17 2.42 6.54
C LEU A 13 -4.21 2.13 5.38
N ASP A 14 -3.81 3.18 4.64
CA ASP A 14 -2.87 3.04 3.53
C ASP A 14 -1.47 2.71 4.05
N LEU A 15 -1.04 3.32 5.18
CA LEU A 15 0.21 2.96 5.86
C LEU A 15 0.20 1.49 6.29
N TYR A 16 -0.86 1.04 6.93
CA TYR A 16 -0.99 -0.35 7.37
C TYR A 16 -0.91 -1.32 6.20
N ARG A 17 -1.64 -1.07 5.11
CA ARG A 17 -1.63 -1.92 3.91
C ARG A 17 -0.28 -1.95 3.22
N TRP A 18 0.45 -0.85 3.26
CA TRP A 18 1.71 -0.71 2.57
C TRP A 18 2.88 -1.38 3.31
N PHE A 19 2.93 -1.18 4.60
CA PHE A 19 4.07 -1.63 5.41
C PHE A 19 3.85 -2.99 6.07
N ILE A 20 2.62 -3.44 6.26
CA ILE A 20 2.34 -4.77 6.81
C ILE A 20 2.19 -5.78 5.67
N PRO A 21 3.13 -6.74 5.51
CA PRO A 21 3.16 -7.64 4.36
C PRO A 21 2.05 -8.69 4.39
N THR A 22 1.49 -8.97 5.56
CA THR A 22 0.45 -9.98 5.73
C THR A 22 -0.90 -9.42 5.31
N ARG A 23 -1.53 -10.04 4.32
CA ARG A 23 -2.89 -9.70 3.93
C ARG A 23 -3.86 -10.11 5.03
N GLN A 24 -4.75 -9.17 5.39
CA GLN A 24 -5.80 -9.39 6.37
C GLN A 24 -7.13 -9.74 5.68
N GLU A 25 -8.00 -10.47 6.38
CA GLU A 25 -9.35 -10.79 5.90
C GLU A 25 -10.22 -9.53 5.77
N SER A 26 -10.01 -8.59 6.68
CA SER A 26 -10.70 -7.29 6.70
C SER A 26 -9.74 -6.18 7.11
N TYR A 27 -9.94 -4.99 6.55
CA TYR A 27 -9.21 -3.78 6.91
C TYR A 27 -10.08 -2.76 7.63
N LYS A 28 -11.21 -3.19 8.20
CA LYS A 28 -12.02 -2.35 9.07
C LYS A 28 -11.24 -2.07 10.36
N LEU A 29 -11.37 -0.86 10.88
CA LEU A 29 -10.66 -0.45 12.10
C LEU A 29 -10.95 -1.37 13.27
N ASP A 30 -12.20 -1.80 13.43
CA ASP A 30 -12.61 -2.78 14.45
C ASP A 30 -11.82 -4.11 14.34
N PHE A 31 -11.73 -4.67 13.12
CA PHE A 31 -11.01 -5.92 12.89
C PHE A 31 -9.51 -5.78 13.19
N ILE A 32 -8.91 -4.71 12.69
CA ILE A 32 -7.47 -4.46 12.89
C ILE A 32 -7.19 -4.12 14.36
N GLY A 33 -8.04 -3.32 15.01
CA GLY A 33 -7.93 -3.02 16.45
C GLY A 33 -7.99 -4.28 17.30
N GLN A 34 -8.95 -5.18 17.00
CA GLN A 34 -9.04 -6.46 17.70
C GLN A 34 -7.83 -7.37 17.45
N LEU A 35 -7.34 -7.43 16.21
CA LEU A 35 -6.19 -8.24 15.83
C LEU A 35 -4.90 -7.74 16.49
N GLU A 36 -4.66 -6.44 16.44
CA GLU A 36 -3.39 -5.86 16.86
C GLU A 36 -3.36 -5.48 18.35
N LEU A 37 -4.46 -4.94 18.87
CA LEU A 37 -4.52 -4.42 20.24
C LEU A 37 -5.36 -5.30 21.16
N GLY A 38 -6.16 -6.20 20.63
CA GLY A 38 -7.18 -6.93 21.39
C GLY A 38 -8.36 -6.06 21.81
N GLN A 39 -8.52 -4.88 21.18
CA GLN A 39 -9.58 -3.93 21.44
C GLN A 39 -10.39 -3.70 20.16
N GLY A 40 -11.68 -3.90 20.21
CA GLY A 40 -12.60 -3.62 19.12
C GLY A 40 -13.35 -2.31 19.35
N LYS A 41 -14.17 -1.95 18.36
CA LYS A 41 -15.09 -0.84 18.46
C LYS A 41 -16.33 -1.24 19.23
N ASP A 42 -16.96 -0.26 19.87
CA ASP A 42 -18.29 -0.43 20.40
C ASP A 42 -19.34 -0.54 19.27
N GLU A 43 -20.39 -1.29 19.51
CA GLU A 43 -21.47 -1.41 18.51
C GLU A 43 -22.24 -0.09 18.41
N MET A 44 -22.61 0.25 17.18
CA MET A 44 -23.42 1.44 16.91
C MET A 44 -24.86 1.20 17.42
N PRO A 45 -25.34 1.99 18.40
CA PRO A 45 -26.65 1.76 19.01
C PRO A 45 -27.83 2.25 18.16
N TYR A 46 -27.58 2.96 17.07
CA TYR A 46 -28.59 3.55 16.18
C TYR A 46 -28.41 3.09 14.73
N GLU A 47 -29.49 3.08 13.96
CA GLU A 47 -29.45 2.67 12.55
C GLU A 47 -28.65 3.64 11.65
N THR A 48 -28.64 4.93 12.00
CA THR A 48 -27.90 5.94 11.23
C THR A 48 -27.08 6.85 12.14
N PHE A 49 -25.94 7.34 11.63
CA PHE A 49 -25.11 8.32 12.33
C PHE A 49 -25.87 9.63 12.61
N ARG A 50 -26.81 10.00 11.74
CA ARG A 50 -27.63 11.21 11.92
C ARG A 50 -28.57 11.08 13.09
N ASP A 51 -29.20 9.91 13.26
CA ASP A 51 -30.04 9.65 14.41
C ASP A 51 -29.25 9.64 15.71
N TRP A 52 -28.08 9.05 15.69
CA TRP A 52 -27.19 9.03 16.83
C TRP A 52 -26.75 10.44 17.24
N TYR A 53 -26.20 11.20 16.27
CA TYR A 53 -25.79 12.59 16.49
C TYR A 53 -26.91 13.49 17.03
N THR A 54 -28.16 13.28 16.61
CA THR A 54 -29.30 14.13 17.04
C THR A 54 -29.92 13.71 18.35
N LYS A 55 -29.91 12.40 18.68
CA LYS A 55 -30.58 11.86 19.87
C LYS A 55 -29.64 11.71 21.06
N ASP A 56 -28.39 11.35 20.82
CA ASP A 56 -27.37 11.12 21.87
C ASP A 56 -25.99 11.59 21.38
N PHE A 57 -25.83 12.91 21.43
CA PHE A 57 -24.60 13.56 20.94
C PHE A 57 -23.36 13.15 21.75
N GLN A 58 -23.49 12.98 23.09
CA GLN A 58 -22.35 12.64 23.92
C GLN A 58 -21.82 11.24 23.58
N SER A 59 -22.68 10.26 23.50
CA SER A 59 -22.29 8.90 23.13
C SER A 59 -21.69 8.83 21.71
N PHE A 60 -22.18 9.66 20.79
CA PHE A 60 -21.58 9.80 19.44
C PHE A 60 -20.15 10.36 19.50
N VAL A 61 -19.90 11.35 20.36
CA VAL A 61 -18.54 11.90 20.55
C VAL A 61 -17.63 10.88 21.21
N ASP A 62 -18.10 10.17 22.24
CA ASP A 62 -17.31 9.15 22.94
C ASP A 62 -16.89 8.02 21.99
N TYR A 63 -17.78 7.59 21.10
CA TYR A 63 -17.46 6.63 20.06
C TYR A 63 -16.37 7.14 19.10
N ASN A 64 -16.45 8.41 18.69
CA ASN A 64 -15.44 8.99 17.83
C ASN A 64 -14.07 9.10 18.51
N ILE A 65 -14.06 9.41 19.81
CA ILE A 65 -12.84 9.42 20.63
C ILE A 65 -12.22 8.02 20.67
N GLN A 66 -13.02 6.99 20.89
CA GLN A 66 -12.55 5.60 20.89
C GLN A 66 -11.93 5.20 19.55
N ASP A 67 -12.51 5.62 18.43
CA ASP A 67 -11.93 5.39 17.10
C ASP A 67 -10.53 6.01 16.95
N VAL A 68 -10.34 7.21 17.49
CA VAL A 68 -9.03 7.88 17.50
C VAL A 68 -8.05 7.17 18.42
N GLU A 69 -8.49 6.76 19.62
CA GLU A 69 -7.66 6.04 20.60
C GLU A 69 -7.17 4.68 20.04
N ILE A 70 -8.00 3.98 19.26
CA ILE A 70 -7.58 2.75 18.57
C ILE A 70 -6.47 3.04 17.57
N VAL A 71 -6.60 4.10 16.77
CA VAL A 71 -5.56 4.47 15.80
C VAL A 71 -4.26 4.89 16.48
N ASP A 72 -4.36 5.64 17.58
CA ASP A 72 -3.21 6.04 18.39
C ASP A 72 -2.50 4.83 18.99
N GLY A 73 -3.25 3.89 19.56
CA GLY A 73 -2.72 2.63 20.06
C GLY A 73 -2.08 1.75 18.99
N LEU A 74 -2.62 1.78 17.75
CA LEU A 74 -1.99 1.10 16.61
C LEU A 74 -0.65 1.74 16.27
N GLU A 75 -0.55 3.08 16.28
CA GLU A 75 0.72 3.77 16.04
C GLU A 75 1.72 3.49 17.15
N ASP A 76 1.32 3.53 18.41
CA ASP A 76 2.19 3.19 19.55
C ASP A 76 2.78 1.79 19.44
N LYS A 77 2.01 0.84 18.90
CA LYS A 77 2.46 -0.54 18.72
C LYS A 77 3.29 -0.75 17.46
N LEU A 78 2.89 -0.17 16.34
CA LEU A 78 3.41 -0.49 15.01
C LEU A 78 4.44 0.52 14.51
N GLY A 79 4.37 1.79 14.95
CA GLY A 79 5.30 2.85 14.55
C GLY A 79 5.33 3.13 13.05
N LEU A 80 4.18 3.04 12.37
CA LEU A 80 4.12 3.17 10.91
C LEU A 80 4.36 4.60 10.43
N ILE A 81 4.00 5.60 11.23
CA ILE A 81 4.29 7.00 10.92
C ILE A 81 5.80 7.22 10.99
N ASP A 82 6.46 6.79 12.06
CA ASP A 82 7.91 6.90 12.20
C ASP A 82 8.65 6.15 11.09
N LEU A 83 8.18 4.96 10.73
CA LEU A 83 8.72 4.21 9.60
C LEU A 83 8.55 4.97 8.29
N SER A 84 7.38 5.55 8.03
CA SER A 84 7.10 6.33 6.82
C SER A 84 7.97 7.59 6.73
N LEU A 85 8.16 8.28 7.85
CA LEU A 85 9.05 9.44 7.95
C LEU A 85 10.50 9.04 7.67
N THR A 86 10.94 7.92 8.21
CA THR A 86 12.29 7.39 7.98
C THR A 86 12.51 7.08 6.51
N VAL A 87 11.56 6.38 5.87
CA VAL A 87 11.62 6.07 4.44
C VAL A 87 11.68 7.35 3.60
N ALA A 88 10.83 8.34 3.89
CA ALA A 88 10.81 9.61 3.17
C ALA A 88 12.14 10.37 3.32
N TYR A 89 12.68 10.44 4.55
CA TYR A 89 13.91 11.13 4.84
C TYR A 89 15.13 10.48 4.15
N GLU A 90 15.28 9.17 4.29
CA GLU A 90 16.39 8.43 3.67
C GLU A 90 16.33 8.46 2.14
N SER A 91 15.13 8.33 1.57
CA SER A 91 14.91 8.40 0.13
C SER A 91 14.92 9.81 -0.43
N LYS A 92 14.78 10.84 0.44
CA LYS A 92 14.63 12.26 0.06
C LYS A 92 13.43 12.52 -0.85
N VAL A 93 12.34 11.88 -0.57
CA VAL A 93 11.04 12.11 -1.21
C VAL A 93 10.08 12.84 -0.24
N ASN A 94 9.02 13.43 -0.78
CA ASN A 94 7.95 13.97 0.06
C ASN A 94 7.16 12.83 0.73
N TYR A 95 6.58 13.09 1.90
CA TYR A 95 5.80 12.09 2.63
C TYR A 95 4.66 11.48 1.80
N GLY A 96 3.98 12.27 0.97
CA GLY A 96 2.95 11.76 0.08
C GLY A 96 3.44 10.83 -1.03
N ASP A 97 4.74 10.84 -1.31
CA ASP A 97 5.35 10.04 -2.38
C ASP A 97 5.88 8.68 -1.90
N ILE A 98 5.83 8.38 -0.59
CA ILE A 98 6.33 7.12 -0.02
C ILE A 98 5.64 5.89 -0.59
N PHE A 99 4.36 6.01 -0.98
CA PHE A 99 3.59 4.95 -1.62
C PHE A 99 3.96 4.73 -3.10
N SER A 100 4.80 5.60 -3.69
CA SER A 100 5.26 5.46 -5.07
C SER A 100 6.65 4.85 -5.11
N GLN A 101 6.73 3.53 -5.27
CA GLN A 101 8.02 2.83 -5.39
C GLN A 101 8.90 3.42 -6.48
N VAL A 102 8.32 3.82 -7.61
CA VAL A 102 9.07 4.41 -8.73
C VAL A 102 9.76 5.70 -8.29
N ARG A 103 9.03 6.62 -7.62
CA ARG A 103 9.61 7.88 -7.15
C ARG A 103 10.70 7.66 -6.10
N VAL A 104 10.47 6.73 -5.18
CA VAL A 104 11.46 6.37 -4.15
C VAL A 104 12.74 5.88 -4.81
N TRP A 105 12.66 4.94 -5.75
CA TRP A 105 13.82 4.42 -6.45
C TRP A 105 14.50 5.44 -7.35
N ASP A 106 13.73 6.23 -8.11
CA ASP A 106 14.28 7.29 -8.96
C ASP A 106 15.10 8.28 -8.14
N THR A 107 14.57 8.70 -6.99
CA THR A 107 15.26 9.66 -6.12
C THR A 107 16.50 9.05 -5.45
N LEU A 108 16.42 7.79 -4.98
CA LEU A 108 17.56 7.07 -4.41
C LEU A 108 18.70 6.93 -5.44
N ILE A 109 18.36 6.49 -6.66
CA ILE A 109 19.32 6.32 -7.75
C ILE A 109 19.92 7.67 -8.14
N ALA A 110 19.08 8.70 -8.33
CA ALA A 110 19.56 10.05 -8.67
C ALA A 110 20.54 10.60 -7.62
N ASN A 111 20.18 10.48 -6.33
CA ASN A 111 21.06 10.92 -5.24
C ASN A 111 22.38 10.13 -5.18
N HIS A 112 22.32 8.82 -5.45
CA HIS A 112 23.53 7.99 -5.51
C HIS A 112 24.46 8.40 -6.67
N LEU A 113 23.89 8.66 -7.85
CA LEU A 113 24.65 9.10 -9.02
C LEU A 113 25.23 10.50 -8.82
N LEU A 114 24.48 11.43 -8.23
CA LEU A 114 24.97 12.77 -7.90
C LEU A 114 26.16 12.73 -6.95
N LYS A 115 26.16 11.85 -5.95
CA LYS A 115 27.33 11.65 -5.06
C LYS A 115 28.57 11.16 -5.81
N LYS A 116 28.41 10.54 -6.96
CA LYS A 116 29.49 10.09 -7.85
C LYS A 116 29.82 11.09 -8.95
N ASN A 117 29.22 12.28 -8.93
CA ASN A 117 29.31 13.29 -9.99
C ASN A 117 28.85 12.78 -11.38
N ILE A 118 27.89 11.88 -11.39
CA ILE A 118 27.26 11.38 -12.60
C ILE A 118 25.92 12.08 -12.77
N CYS A 119 25.74 12.76 -13.90
CA CYS A 119 24.49 13.42 -14.24
C CYS A 119 23.52 12.40 -14.86
N VAL A 120 22.28 12.40 -14.36
CA VAL A 120 21.21 11.61 -14.97
C VAL A 120 20.80 12.31 -16.27
N PRO A 121 20.76 11.61 -17.42
CA PRO A 121 20.32 12.21 -18.66
C PRO A 121 18.85 12.65 -18.57
N PRO A 122 18.45 13.70 -19.31
CA PRO A 122 17.07 14.10 -19.35
C PRO A 122 16.19 12.96 -19.89
N ARG A 123 14.98 12.89 -19.38
CA ARG A 123 13.99 11.90 -19.85
C ARG A 123 13.62 12.26 -21.29
N GLU A 124 13.94 11.36 -22.20
CA GLU A 124 13.50 11.48 -23.58
C GLU A 124 12.12 10.82 -23.71
N ASP A 125 11.15 11.56 -24.23
CA ASP A 125 9.85 11.01 -24.57
C ASP A 125 9.97 10.18 -25.86
N HIS A 126 10.40 8.95 -25.73
CA HIS A 126 10.38 8.03 -26.83
C HIS A 126 8.94 7.61 -27.13
N ILE A 127 8.43 8.01 -28.26
CA ILE A 127 7.22 7.42 -28.83
C ILE A 127 7.56 5.95 -29.10
N LYS A 128 6.96 5.06 -28.33
CA LYS A 128 7.11 3.62 -28.55
C LYS A 128 6.48 3.28 -29.90
N GLU A 129 7.26 3.22 -30.93
CA GLU A 129 6.82 2.82 -32.27
C GLU A 129 6.52 1.33 -32.37
N THR A 130 7.08 0.52 -31.48
CA THR A 130 6.89 -0.93 -31.47
C THR A 130 6.40 -1.40 -30.10
N LYS A 131 5.34 -2.20 -30.09
CA LYS A 131 4.96 -2.98 -28.90
C LYS A 131 5.87 -4.20 -28.85
N TYR A 132 6.52 -4.41 -27.70
CA TYR A 132 7.13 -5.71 -27.43
C TYR A 132 6.05 -6.80 -27.41
N GLU A 133 6.29 -7.88 -28.15
CA GLU A 133 5.44 -9.05 -28.06
C GLU A 133 5.60 -9.66 -26.65
N GLY A 134 4.53 -9.71 -25.91
CA GLY A 134 4.53 -10.28 -24.56
C GLY A 134 4.54 -11.82 -24.61
N ALA A 135 4.56 -12.44 -23.44
CA ALA A 135 4.41 -13.88 -23.34
C ALA A 135 3.07 -14.33 -23.96
N TYR A 136 3.08 -15.50 -24.59
CA TYR A 136 1.86 -16.10 -25.16
C TYR A 136 0.83 -16.34 -24.05
N VAL A 137 -0.35 -15.79 -24.22
CA VAL A 137 -1.51 -16.02 -23.36
C VAL A 137 -2.57 -16.71 -24.20
N LYS A 138 -2.91 -17.93 -23.81
CA LYS A 138 -3.99 -18.67 -24.47
C LYS A 138 -5.34 -18.03 -24.16
N GLU A 139 -6.18 -17.84 -25.19
CA GLU A 139 -7.53 -17.35 -24.99
C GLU A 139 -8.34 -18.29 -24.07
N PRO A 140 -9.04 -17.72 -23.08
CA PRO A 140 -9.82 -18.50 -22.12
C PRO A 140 -11.00 -19.17 -22.82
N GLN A 141 -11.23 -20.44 -22.51
CA GLN A 141 -12.44 -21.12 -22.95
C GLN A 141 -13.57 -20.74 -22.00
N LEU A 142 -14.51 -19.94 -22.49
CA LEU A 142 -15.67 -19.49 -21.71
C LEU A 142 -16.65 -20.66 -21.53
N GLY A 143 -17.11 -20.87 -20.30
CA GLY A 143 -18.09 -21.88 -19.99
C GLY A 143 -17.99 -22.42 -18.57
N GLN A 144 -18.87 -23.36 -18.25
CA GLN A 144 -18.83 -24.07 -16.98
C GLN A 144 -18.00 -25.35 -17.15
N HIS A 145 -16.90 -25.42 -16.41
CA HIS A 145 -15.98 -26.56 -16.46
C HIS A 145 -16.06 -27.38 -15.17
N LYS A 146 -16.07 -28.71 -15.34
CA LYS A 146 -16.02 -29.67 -14.22
C LYS A 146 -14.58 -30.12 -14.03
N TRP A 147 -14.21 -30.37 -12.78
CA TRP A 147 -12.87 -30.90 -12.43
C TRP A 147 -11.72 -29.98 -12.85
N VAL A 148 -11.80 -28.69 -12.49
CA VAL A 148 -10.74 -27.72 -12.77
C VAL A 148 -9.63 -27.85 -11.73
N VAL A 149 -8.40 -28.04 -12.21
CA VAL A 149 -7.20 -28.01 -11.37
C VAL A 149 -6.31 -26.87 -11.85
N SER A 150 -5.89 -26.01 -10.92
CA SER A 150 -4.98 -24.91 -11.19
C SER A 150 -3.59 -25.27 -10.70
N PHE A 151 -2.60 -25.10 -11.57
CA PHE A 151 -1.19 -25.24 -11.22
C PHE A 151 -0.49 -23.90 -11.43
N ASP A 152 0.38 -23.55 -10.51
CA ASP A 152 1.28 -22.41 -10.63
C ASP A 152 2.72 -22.89 -10.40
N ILE A 153 3.66 -22.36 -11.19
CA ILE A 153 5.08 -22.70 -11.08
C ILE A 153 5.76 -21.60 -10.27
N ASN A 154 6.08 -21.91 -9.02
CA ASN A 154 6.80 -21.00 -8.16
C ASN A 154 8.18 -20.67 -8.74
N SER A 155 8.51 -19.39 -8.74
CA SER A 155 9.83 -18.90 -9.13
C SER A 155 10.26 -19.29 -10.56
N LEU A 156 9.33 -19.37 -11.50
CA LEU A 156 9.60 -19.76 -12.89
C LEU A 156 10.76 -18.94 -13.52
N TYR A 157 10.74 -17.63 -13.36
CA TYR A 157 11.79 -16.76 -13.92
C TYR A 157 13.16 -17.00 -13.26
N PRO A 158 13.31 -16.98 -11.92
CA PRO A 158 14.57 -17.31 -11.29
C PRO A 158 15.09 -18.70 -11.67
N VAL A 159 14.23 -19.73 -11.71
CA VAL A 159 14.60 -21.07 -12.13
C VAL A 159 15.08 -21.09 -13.59
N SER A 160 14.38 -20.42 -14.49
CA SER A 160 14.78 -20.34 -15.91
C SER A 160 16.13 -19.66 -16.07
N TYR A 161 16.39 -18.56 -15.35
CA TYR A 161 17.69 -17.88 -15.40
C TYR A 161 18.84 -18.76 -14.87
N THR A 162 18.61 -19.50 -13.79
CA THR A 162 19.67 -20.30 -13.17
C THR A 162 19.90 -21.63 -13.87
N HIS A 163 18.84 -22.31 -14.30
CA HIS A 163 18.95 -23.64 -14.89
C HIS A 163 19.05 -23.66 -16.41
N LEU A 164 18.39 -22.72 -17.09
CA LEU A 164 18.40 -22.65 -18.56
C LEU A 164 19.39 -21.62 -19.09
N ARG A 165 20.13 -20.91 -18.23
CA ARG A 165 21.07 -19.85 -18.61
C ARG A 165 20.48 -18.86 -19.62
N ALA A 166 19.22 -18.48 -19.43
CA ALA A 166 18.48 -17.65 -20.37
C ALA A 166 19.07 -16.23 -20.54
N HIS A 167 20.05 -15.86 -19.70
CA HIS A 167 20.79 -14.61 -19.75
C HIS A 167 22.03 -14.66 -20.68
N GLU A 168 22.37 -15.82 -21.22
CA GLU A 168 23.53 -15.98 -22.11
C GLU A 168 23.14 -15.87 -23.61
N THR A 169 21.86 -15.69 -23.91
CA THR A 169 21.35 -15.38 -25.23
C THR A 169 20.97 -13.91 -25.31
#